data_e29fa6c811e95ef8995d8aa06dceec9f
#
_entry.id   e29fa6c811e95ef8995d8aa06dceec9f
#
_cell.length_a   1.000
_cell.length_b   1.000
_cell.length_c   1.000
_cell.angle_alpha   90.00
_cell.angle_beta   90.00
_cell.angle_gamma   90.00
#
_symmetry.space_group_name_H-M   'P 1'
#
loop_
_entity.id
_entity.type
_entity.pdbx_description
1 polymer ?
#
loop_
_entity_poly.entity_id
_entity_poly.type
_entity_poly.pdbx_seq_one_letter_code
_entity_poly.pdbx_strand_id
1 'polypeptide(L)'
;YMEDVYEVEGAPYFGALRGRYSIKDLQEVDRYAQIFGIQLIPCIQTLAHMEQYFMWEAVEYKYKDIDNIFNVGNAEVQALLTRMIASLRKAFSTDIIHIGMDEAYNLGRGRYLDENGFKNRGDIMQEHLAFMKTLCKTYGFKPIIWDDMFFGCYSNNKEDTEPIIPNQIGLMYWDYYSCISKHYRDHLQACRTLTKKTMFAGGAWRWMGY
;
A
#
# COMPACT_ATOMS: atom_id res chain seq x y z
N TYR A 1 9.50 2.66 6.55
CA TYR A 1 8.73 3.13 5.40
C TYR A 1 9.65 3.20 4.18
N MET A 2 9.37 2.41 3.14
CA MET A 2 10.31 2.20 2.04
C MET A 2 9.81 2.72 0.70
N GLU A 3 8.49 2.69 0.49
CA GLU A 3 7.87 2.98 -0.81
C GLU A 3 8.54 2.19 -1.95
N ASP A 4 9.39 2.85 -2.76
CA ASP A 4 10.04 2.31 -3.95
C ASP A 4 11.59 2.22 -3.84
N VAL A 5 12.18 2.43 -2.64
CA VAL A 5 13.66 2.46 -2.48
C VAL A 5 14.29 1.06 -2.38
N TYR A 6 13.83 0.12 -3.20
CA TYR A 6 14.40 -1.24 -3.28
C TYR A 6 14.40 -1.78 -4.71
N GLU A 7 15.27 -2.75 -4.97
CA GLU A 7 15.36 -3.39 -6.27
C GLU A 7 14.18 -4.34 -6.53
N VAL A 8 13.61 -4.22 -7.72
CA VAL A 8 12.60 -5.13 -8.25
C VAL A 8 13.10 -5.73 -9.56
N GLU A 9 13.23 -7.06 -9.59
CA GLU A 9 13.72 -7.79 -10.76
C GLU A 9 12.84 -7.52 -11.98
N GLY A 10 13.45 -7.17 -13.11
CA GLY A 10 12.74 -6.84 -14.36
C GLY A 10 12.00 -5.49 -14.36
N ALA A 11 12.23 -4.63 -13.35
CA ALA A 11 11.69 -3.28 -13.28
C ALA A 11 12.81 -2.24 -13.09
N PRO A 12 13.62 -1.95 -14.13
CA PRO A 12 14.84 -1.16 -14.01
C PRO A 12 14.60 0.28 -13.57
N TYR A 13 13.42 0.83 -13.83
CA TYR A 13 13.06 2.20 -13.42
C TYR A 13 12.52 2.29 -11.97
N PHE A 14 12.15 1.15 -11.37
CA PHE A 14 11.62 1.14 -10.01
C PHE A 14 12.70 1.56 -9.01
N GLY A 15 12.45 2.61 -8.24
CA GLY A 15 13.39 3.19 -7.28
C GLY A 15 14.65 3.82 -7.87
N ALA A 16 14.77 3.92 -9.19
CA ALA A 16 16.00 4.37 -9.85
C ALA A 16 16.41 5.81 -9.49
N LEU A 17 15.44 6.69 -9.25
CA LEU A 17 15.68 8.09 -8.88
C LEU A 17 15.98 8.30 -7.40
N ARG A 18 15.73 7.31 -6.55
CA ARG A 18 15.78 7.44 -5.09
C ARG A 18 16.95 6.68 -4.43
N GLY A 19 17.86 6.14 -5.21
CA GLY A 19 19.01 5.41 -4.65
C GLY A 19 18.56 4.10 -3.96
N ARG A 20 17.88 3.25 -4.70
CA ARG A 20 17.34 1.97 -4.20
C ARG A 20 18.41 1.06 -3.60
N TYR A 21 18.04 0.36 -2.55
CA TYR A 21 18.83 -0.69 -1.95
C TYR A 21 18.77 -1.99 -2.76
N SER A 22 19.88 -2.69 -2.86
CA SER A 22 19.86 -4.06 -3.38
C SER A 22 19.18 -5.03 -2.39
N ILE A 23 18.75 -6.18 -2.88
CA ILE A 23 18.23 -7.25 -2.01
C ILE A 23 19.26 -7.65 -0.96
N LYS A 24 20.54 -7.66 -1.31
CA LYS A 24 21.63 -7.98 -0.40
C LYS A 24 21.77 -6.96 0.72
N ASP A 25 21.70 -5.67 0.40
CA ASP A 25 21.75 -4.60 1.41
C ASP A 25 20.58 -4.73 2.41
N LEU A 26 19.38 -4.98 1.90
CA LEU A 26 18.21 -5.16 2.76
C LEU A 26 18.31 -6.42 3.64
N GLN A 27 18.86 -7.51 3.13
CA GLN A 27 19.14 -8.71 3.94
C GLN A 27 20.15 -8.43 5.05
N GLU A 28 21.16 -7.61 4.78
CA GLU A 28 22.15 -7.21 5.78
C GLU A 28 21.51 -6.37 6.89
N VAL A 29 20.69 -5.38 6.50
CA VAL A 29 19.94 -4.53 7.45
C VAL A 29 18.97 -5.35 8.29
N ASP A 30 18.21 -6.27 7.68
CA ASP A 30 17.28 -7.16 8.38
C ASP A 30 18.02 -8.04 9.41
N ARG A 31 19.12 -8.66 9.01
CA ARG A 31 19.94 -9.48 9.91
C ARG A 31 20.56 -8.67 11.04
N TYR A 32 20.99 -7.44 10.76
CA TYR A 32 21.55 -6.54 11.79
C TYR A 32 20.47 -6.16 12.82
N ALA A 33 19.27 -5.83 12.37
CA ALA A 33 18.15 -5.52 13.26
C ALA A 33 17.79 -6.69 14.20
N GLN A 34 17.86 -7.92 13.69
CA GLN A 34 17.58 -9.13 14.48
C GLN A 34 18.55 -9.30 15.66
N ILE A 35 19.80 -8.85 15.57
CA ILE A 35 20.76 -8.89 16.68
C ILE A 35 20.24 -8.12 17.89
N PHE A 36 19.42 -7.08 17.66
CA PHE A 36 18.80 -6.27 18.70
C PHE A 36 17.37 -6.70 19.05
N GLY A 37 16.91 -7.84 18.52
CA GLY A 37 15.54 -8.29 18.71
C GLY A 37 14.50 -7.43 18.00
N ILE A 38 14.91 -6.66 16.97
CA ILE A 38 14.03 -5.80 16.17
C ILE A 38 13.59 -6.53 14.92
N GLN A 39 12.28 -6.61 14.71
CA GLN A 39 11.68 -7.12 13.48
C GLN A 39 11.45 -5.95 12.51
N LEU A 40 12.03 -6.01 11.33
CA LEU A 40 11.78 -5.04 10.27
C LEU A 40 10.56 -5.45 9.45
N ILE A 41 9.59 -4.55 9.33
CA ILE A 41 8.39 -4.74 8.52
C ILE A 41 8.48 -3.80 7.32
N PRO A 42 8.63 -4.32 6.09
CA PRO A 42 8.62 -3.45 4.91
C PRO A 42 7.26 -2.78 4.74
N CYS A 43 7.27 -1.46 4.56
CA CYS A 43 6.10 -0.66 4.24
C CYS A 43 6.27 -0.08 2.84
N ILE A 44 5.43 -0.52 1.91
CA ILE A 44 5.49 -0.20 0.49
C ILE A 44 4.15 0.33 0.00
N GLN A 45 4.12 0.81 -1.23
CA GLN A 45 2.89 1.21 -1.90
C GLN A 45 2.53 0.22 -3.01
N THR A 46 1.26 -0.17 -3.07
CA THR A 46 0.77 -1.16 -4.05
C THR A 46 -0.46 -0.71 -4.82
N LEU A 47 -0.96 0.51 -4.60
CA LEU A 47 -2.13 1.05 -5.28
C LEU A 47 -1.92 2.50 -5.74
N ALA A 48 -1.65 3.43 -4.83
CA ALA A 48 -1.37 4.83 -5.11
C ALA A 48 0.07 5.21 -4.73
N HIS A 49 0.40 6.51 -4.72
CA HIS A 49 1.73 7.05 -4.40
C HIS A 49 2.86 6.56 -5.33
N MET A 50 2.53 6.36 -6.60
CA MET A 50 3.48 5.89 -7.61
C MET A 50 4.11 7.03 -8.43
N GLU A 51 4.08 8.27 -7.94
CA GLU A 51 4.56 9.46 -8.66
C GLU A 51 5.97 9.29 -9.17
N GLN A 52 6.88 8.81 -8.34
CA GLN A 52 8.29 8.67 -8.70
C GLN A 52 8.51 7.61 -9.79
N TYR A 53 7.69 6.56 -9.78
CA TYR A 53 7.75 5.52 -10.80
C TYR A 53 7.11 5.97 -12.11
N PHE A 54 6.01 6.73 -12.05
CA PHE A 54 5.29 7.25 -13.22
C PHE A 54 5.97 8.45 -13.89
N MET A 55 7.08 8.96 -13.37
CA MET A 55 7.89 9.96 -14.06
C MET A 55 8.49 9.46 -15.39
N TRP A 56 8.58 8.15 -15.57
CA TRP A 56 9.06 7.53 -16.78
C TRP A 56 7.89 7.26 -17.75
N GLU A 57 7.87 7.90 -18.90
CA GLU A 57 6.78 7.78 -19.89
C GLU A 57 6.43 6.31 -20.22
N ALA A 58 7.45 5.47 -20.45
CA ALA A 58 7.24 4.05 -20.74
C ALA A 58 6.59 3.28 -19.58
N VAL A 59 6.78 3.74 -18.34
CA VAL A 59 6.18 3.17 -17.12
C VAL A 59 4.76 3.70 -16.94
N GLU A 60 4.58 5.00 -17.07
CA GLU A 60 3.28 5.66 -16.95
C GLU A 60 2.26 5.02 -17.89
N TYR A 61 2.58 4.97 -19.19
CA TYR A 61 1.72 4.37 -20.19
C TYR A 61 1.32 2.93 -19.92
N LYS A 62 2.24 2.17 -19.27
CA LYS A 62 2.04 0.75 -19.01
C LYS A 62 1.18 0.45 -17.78
N TYR A 63 1.32 1.23 -16.72
CA TYR A 63 0.83 0.86 -15.39
C TYR A 63 -0.21 1.80 -14.79
N LYS A 64 -0.26 3.07 -15.25
CA LYS A 64 -1.08 4.11 -14.64
C LYS A 64 -2.56 4.01 -15.05
N ASP A 65 -3.43 4.23 -14.06
CA ASP A 65 -4.84 4.56 -14.27
C ASP A 65 -4.99 6.08 -14.42
N ILE A 66 -4.85 6.81 -13.34
CA ILE A 66 -4.94 8.27 -13.22
C ILE A 66 -4.01 8.72 -12.09
N ASP A 67 -3.62 9.98 -12.08
CA ASP A 67 -2.76 10.61 -11.07
C ASP A 67 -1.51 9.76 -10.75
N ASN A 68 -1.43 9.25 -9.54
CA ASN A 68 -0.36 8.36 -9.05
C ASN A 68 -0.86 6.91 -8.79
N ILE A 69 -2.00 6.52 -9.38
CA ILE A 69 -2.73 5.29 -9.09
C ILE A 69 -2.48 4.25 -10.19
N PHE A 70 -2.24 3.00 -9.77
CA PHE A 70 -2.17 1.87 -10.68
C PHE A 70 -3.52 1.53 -11.34
N ASN A 71 -3.47 1.10 -12.60
CA ASN A 71 -4.63 0.55 -13.30
C ASN A 71 -4.96 -0.86 -12.76
N VAL A 72 -5.93 -0.93 -11.85
CA VAL A 72 -6.32 -2.17 -11.16
C VAL A 72 -6.83 -3.21 -12.15
N GLY A 73 -6.43 -4.46 -11.95
CA GLY A 73 -6.80 -5.58 -12.84
C GLY A 73 -5.93 -5.71 -14.09
N ASN A 74 -5.16 -4.69 -14.42
CA ASN A 74 -4.22 -4.77 -15.55
C ASN A 74 -3.15 -5.83 -15.30
N ALA A 75 -2.92 -6.74 -16.28
CA ALA A 75 -2.01 -7.86 -16.16
C ALA A 75 -0.55 -7.44 -15.90
N GLU A 76 -0.11 -6.31 -16.46
CA GLU A 76 1.23 -5.78 -16.26
C GLU A 76 1.42 -5.22 -14.85
N VAL A 77 0.38 -4.57 -14.30
CA VAL A 77 0.35 -4.14 -12.89
C VAL A 77 0.44 -5.35 -11.97
N GLN A 78 -0.36 -6.39 -12.20
CA GLN A 78 -0.33 -7.62 -11.40
C GLN A 78 1.04 -8.30 -11.47
N ALA A 79 1.66 -8.34 -12.64
CA ALA A 79 3.00 -8.90 -12.82
C ALA A 79 4.07 -8.08 -12.09
N LEU A 80 3.98 -6.74 -12.11
CA LEU A 80 4.86 -5.85 -11.33
C LEU A 80 4.71 -6.09 -9.84
N LEU A 81 3.49 -6.05 -9.31
CA LEU A 81 3.20 -6.28 -7.90
C LEU A 81 3.71 -7.66 -7.43
N THR A 82 3.59 -8.67 -8.27
CA THR A 82 4.14 -10.00 -7.99
C THR A 82 5.66 -9.95 -7.82
N ARG A 83 6.37 -9.26 -8.71
CA ARG A 83 7.83 -9.08 -8.61
C ARG A 83 8.23 -8.26 -7.38
N MET A 84 7.45 -7.22 -7.04
CA MET A 84 7.67 -6.41 -5.83
C MET A 84 7.61 -7.29 -4.57
N ILE A 85 6.53 -8.05 -4.40
CA ILE A 85 6.34 -8.93 -3.24
C ILE A 85 7.40 -10.04 -3.20
N ALA A 86 7.75 -10.62 -4.36
CA ALA A 86 8.82 -11.63 -4.45
C ALA A 86 10.19 -11.08 -4.03
N SER A 87 10.53 -9.84 -4.43
CA SER A 87 11.77 -9.16 -4.04
C SER A 87 11.85 -8.96 -2.53
N LEU A 88 10.76 -8.48 -1.92
CA LEU A 88 10.68 -8.26 -0.48
C LEU A 88 10.73 -9.57 0.30
N ARG A 89 10.14 -10.66 -0.22
CA ARG A 89 10.28 -11.98 0.42
C ARG A 89 11.72 -12.48 0.44
N LYS A 90 12.50 -12.16 -0.59
CA LYS A 90 13.94 -12.48 -0.60
C LYS A 90 14.73 -11.62 0.42
N ALA A 91 14.29 -10.38 0.64
CA ALA A 91 15.00 -9.39 1.44
C ALA A 91 14.76 -9.52 2.95
N PHE A 92 13.54 -9.81 3.38
CA PHE A 92 13.13 -9.75 4.79
C PHE A 92 12.72 -11.11 5.35
N SER A 93 13.07 -11.35 6.61
CA SER A 93 12.71 -12.57 7.35
C SER A 93 11.30 -12.53 7.94
N THR A 94 10.74 -11.34 8.16
CA THR A 94 9.40 -11.14 8.72
C THR A 94 8.30 -11.80 7.87
N ASP A 95 7.21 -12.21 8.53
CA ASP A 95 5.99 -12.65 7.87
C ASP A 95 4.92 -11.53 7.76
N ILE A 96 5.27 -10.30 8.12
CA ILE A 96 4.39 -9.13 8.08
C ILE A 96 4.86 -8.19 6.98
N ILE A 97 3.91 -7.60 6.25
CA ILE A 97 4.17 -6.57 5.25
C ILE A 97 3.09 -5.50 5.30
N HIS A 98 3.48 -4.24 5.24
CA HIS A 98 2.53 -3.15 5.02
C HIS A 98 2.51 -2.82 3.53
N ILE A 99 1.35 -2.92 2.90
CA ILE A 99 1.18 -2.80 1.45
C ILE A 99 0.59 -1.46 1.00
N GLY A 100 0.52 -0.47 1.91
CA GLY A 100 0.02 0.88 1.60
C GLY A 100 -1.47 0.93 1.34
N MET A 101 -1.85 1.28 0.12
CA MET A 101 -3.21 1.37 -0.41
C MET A 101 -4.02 2.58 0.10
N ASP A 102 -3.34 3.63 0.53
CA ASP A 102 -3.90 4.91 0.98
C ASP A 102 -4.09 5.90 -0.18
N GLU A 103 -4.95 6.88 0.06
CA GLU A 103 -5.17 8.09 -0.74
C GLU A 103 -5.46 7.88 -2.24
N ALA A 104 -6.00 6.73 -2.62
CA ALA A 104 -6.39 6.44 -4.01
C ALA A 104 -7.76 7.08 -4.35
N TYR A 105 -7.89 8.41 -4.16
CA TYR A 105 -9.17 9.14 -4.23
C TYR A 105 -9.85 9.08 -5.61
N ASN A 106 -9.06 9.02 -6.69
CA ASN A 106 -9.55 8.96 -8.08
C ASN A 106 -9.50 7.54 -8.67
N LEU A 107 -9.46 6.51 -7.84
CA LEU A 107 -9.39 5.11 -8.26
C LEU A 107 -10.47 4.78 -9.31
N GLY A 108 -10.04 4.26 -10.45
CA GLY A 108 -10.93 3.85 -11.53
C GLY A 108 -11.60 5.01 -12.28
N ARG A 109 -11.03 6.22 -12.24
CA ARG A 109 -11.57 7.40 -12.92
C ARG A 109 -10.72 7.88 -14.11
N GLY A 110 -9.73 7.13 -14.52
CA GLY A 110 -8.88 7.38 -15.66
C GLY A 110 -8.98 6.25 -16.69
N ARG A 111 -7.84 5.67 -17.02
CA ARG A 111 -7.73 4.60 -18.00
C ARG A 111 -8.58 3.36 -17.67
N TYR A 112 -8.72 3.06 -16.37
CA TYR A 112 -9.62 1.98 -15.94
C TYR A 112 -11.05 2.22 -16.44
N LEU A 113 -11.56 3.45 -16.30
CA LEU A 113 -12.89 3.84 -16.78
C LEU A 113 -13.03 3.65 -18.29
N ASP A 114 -12.01 4.06 -19.06
CA ASP A 114 -12.01 3.95 -20.53
C ASP A 114 -12.02 2.47 -20.98
N GLU A 115 -11.31 1.62 -20.29
CA GLU A 115 -11.14 0.20 -20.64
C GLU A 115 -12.30 -0.69 -20.12
N ASN A 116 -12.88 -0.37 -18.94
CA ASN A 116 -13.81 -1.26 -18.25
C ASN A 116 -15.21 -0.67 -18.03
N GLY A 117 -15.43 0.61 -18.36
CA GLY A 117 -16.64 1.33 -17.99
C GLY A 117 -16.65 1.74 -16.50
N PHE A 118 -17.74 2.42 -16.12
CA PHE A 118 -17.91 2.87 -14.75
C PHE A 118 -18.08 1.71 -13.78
N LYS A 119 -17.31 1.74 -12.70
CA LYS A 119 -17.43 0.85 -11.56
C LYS A 119 -17.26 1.64 -10.27
N ASN A 120 -17.95 1.21 -9.22
CA ASN A 120 -17.83 1.77 -7.89
C ASN A 120 -16.39 1.65 -7.37
N ARG A 121 -15.83 2.72 -6.78
CA ARG A 121 -14.45 2.74 -6.29
C ARG A 121 -14.21 1.70 -5.19
N GLY A 122 -15.19 1.50 -4.31
CA GLY A 122 -15.14 0.48 -3.27
C GLY A 122 -15.03 -0.94 -3.86
N ASP A 123 -15.73 -1.23 -4.97
CA ASP A 123 -15.64 -2.53 -5.65
C ASP A 123 -14.27 -2.73 -6.29
N ILE A 124 -13.71 -1.68 -6.93
CA ILE A 124 -12.36 -1.73 -7.52
C ILE A 124 -11.31 -1.95 -6.41
N MET A 125 -11.44 -1.22 -5.30
CA MET A 125 -10.60 -1.39 -4.11
C MET A 125 -10.68 -2.81 -3.57
N GLN A 126 -11.88 -3.38 -3.49
CA GLN A 126 -12.13 -4.74 -3.01
C GLN A 126 -11.46 -5.79 -3.91
N GLU A 127 -11.51 -5.62 -5.22
CA GLU A 127 -10.85 -6.51 -6.17
C GLU A 127 -9.34 -6.48 -6.02
N HIS A 128 -8.77 -5.26 -5.92
CA HIS A 128 -7.33 -5.11 -5.72
C HIS A 128 -6.88 -5.73 -4.39
N LEU A 129 -7.63 -5.50 -3.33
CA LEU A 129 -7.36 -6.04 -2.00
C LEU A 129 -7.42 -7.57 -1.98
N ALA A 130 -8.37 -8.18 -2.69
CA ALA A 130 -8.48 -9.64 -2.82
C ALA A 130 -7.28 -10.24 -3.56
N PHE A 131 -6.83 -9.58 -4.64
CA PHE A 131 -5.61 -9.94 -5.36
C PHE A 131 -4.39 -9.85 -4.45
N MET A 132 -4.17 -8.71 -3.79
CA MET A 132 -3.03 -8.49 -2.90
C MET A 132 -3.01 -9.45 -1.71
N LYS A 133 -4.17 -9.75 -1.10
CA LYS A 133 -4.27 -10.76 -0.04
C LYS A 133 -3.81 -12.13 -0.51
N THR A 134 -4.23 -12.55 -1.71
CA THR A 134 -3.83 -13.83 -2.30
C THR A 134 -2.34 -13.85 -2.59
N LEU A 135 -1.83 -12.78 -3.19
CA LEU A 135 -0.41 -12.63 -3.50
C LEU A 135 0.46 -12.66 -2.23
N CYS A 136 0.13 -11.86 -1.21
CA CYS A 136 0.84 -11.87 0.06
C CYS A 136 0.85 -13.27 0.69
N LYS A 137 -0.29 -13.96 0.70
CA LYS A 137 -0.39 -15.33 1.22
C LYS A 137 0.53 -16.30 0.46
N THR A 138 0.60 -16.21 -0.87
CA THR A 138 1.48 -17.04 -1.70
C THR A 138 2.95 -16.89 -1.31
N TYR A 139 3.37 -15.69 -0.95
CA TYR A 139 4.73 -15.40 -0.50
C TYR A 139 4.91 -15.47 1.03
N GLY A 140 3.93 -15.98 1.78
CA GLY A 140 4.02 -16.17 3.23
C GLY A 140 3.96 -14.88 4.04
N PHE A 141 3.37 -13.81 3.48
CA PHE A 141 3.15 -12.55 4.19
C PHE A 141 1.73 -12.41 4.74
N LYS A 142 1.61 -11.71 5.85
CA LYS A 142 0.38 -11.23 6.49
C LYS A 142 0.29 -9.72 6.22
N PRO A 143 -0.61 -9.25 5.35
CA PRO A 143 -0.66 -7.85 4.96
C PRO A 143 -1.30 -6.95 6.03
N ILE A 144 -0.79 -5.72 6.10
CA ILE A 144 -1.35 -4.57 6.79
C ILE A 144 -1.57 -3.49 5.73
N ILE A 145 -2.63 -2.69 5.88
CA ILE A 145 -2.95 -1.56 5.00
C ILE A 145 -3.27 -0.31 5.82
N TRP A 146 -3.18 0.85 5.21
CA TRP A 146 -3.71 2.09 5.78
C TRP A 146 -5.23 2.06 5.81
N ASP A 147 -5.84 2.79 6.71
CA ASP A 147 -7.27 2.68 7.00
C ASP A 147 -8.13 3.71 6.27
N ASP A 148 -7.56 4.80 5.79
CA ASP A 148 -8.28 5.95 5.25
C ASP A 148 -9.29 5.60 4.16
N MET A 149 -8.96 4.65 3.27
CA MET A 149 -9.84 4.21 2.20
C MET A 149 -11.10 3.46 2.68
N PHE A 150 -11.23 3.19 3.98
CA PHE A 150 -12.38 2.53 4.61
C PHE A 150 -13.25 3.49 5.44
N PHE A 151 -12.85 4.76 5.56
CA PHE A 151 -13.52 5.76 6.38
C PHE A 151 -13.82 7.04 5.60
N GLY A 152 -14.74 6.95 4.63
CA GLY A 152 -15.32 8.14 3.99
C GLY A 152 -14.48 8.81 2.92
N CYS A 153 -13.41 8.20 2.44
CA CYS A 153 -12.67 8.72 1.27
C CYS A 153 -13.55 8.89 0.03
N TYR A 154 -14.67 8.16 0.01
CA TYR A 154 -15.67 8.19 -1.06
C TYR A 154 -16.94 8.96 -0.70
N SER A 155 -16.98 9.59 0.47
CA SER A 155 -18.20 10.20 1.05
C SER A 155 -18.83 11.33 0.24
N ASN A 156 -18.08 11.90 -0.70
CA ASN A 156 -18.60 12.94 -1.59
C ASN A 156 -19.44 12.40 -2.75
N ASN A 157 -19.48 11.09 -2.94
CA ASN A 157 -20.26 10.47 -3.99
C ASN A 157 -21.17 9.39 -3.37
N LYS A 158 -22.49 9.64 -3.32
CA LYS A 158 -23.48 8.74 -2.72
C LYS A 158 -23.58 7.37 -3.39
N GLU A 159 -22.96 7.22 -4.56
CA GLU A 159 -22.94 5.97 -5.32
C GLU A 159 -21.76 5.05 -4.95
N ASP A 160 -20.78 5.56 -4.20
CA ASP A 160 -19.64 4.74 -3.82
C ASP A 160 -19.92 4.01 -2.50
N THR A 161 -19.74 2.70 -2.50
CA THR A 161 -19.83 1.85 -1.30
C THR A 161 -18.44 1.73 -0.65
N GLU A 162 -18.42 1.66 0.67
CA GLU A 162 -17.17 1.40 1.40
C GLU A 162 -16.72 -0.04 1.15
N PRO A 163 -15.41 -0.27 0.92
CA PRO A 163 -14.90 -1.62 0.76
C PRO A 163 -14.95 -2.41 2.08
N ILE A 164 -15.09 -3.72 1.98
CA ILE A 164 -15.10 -4.64 3.12
C ILE A 164 -13.67 -5.14 3.34
N ILE A 165 -13.19 -5.08 4.59
CA ILE A 165 -11.88 -5.61 4.94
C ILE A 165 -11.95 -7.13 5.03
N PRO A 166 -11.20 -7.87 4.21
CA PRO A 166 -11.14 -9.32 4.33
C PRO A 166 -10.50 -9.74 5.65
N ASN A 167 -11.02 -10.80 6.27
CA ASN A 167 -10.37 -11.44 7.41
C ASN A 167 -8.88 -11.69 7.13
N GLN A 168 -8.04 -11.49 8.16
CA GLN A 168 -6.58 -11.67 8.14
C GLN A 168 -5.77 -10.46 7.63
N ILE A 169 -6.39 -9.38 7.19
CA ILE A 169 -5.70 -8.12 6.91
C ILE A 169 -5.71 -7.25 8.17
N GLY A 170 -4.56 -6.64 8.47
CA GLY A 170 -4.43 -5.64 9.52
C GLY A 170 -4.73 -4.24 9.01
N LEU A 171 -5.34 -3.40 9.84
CA LEU A 171 -5.51 -1.97 9.58
C LEU A 171 -4.54 -1.15 10.40
N MET A 172 -3.92 -0.16 9.77
CA MET A 172 -3.11 0.84 10.45
C MET A 172 -3.78 2.20 10.28
N TYR A 173 -4.32 2.72 11.38
CA TYR A 173 -4.83 4.10 11.46
C TYR A 173 -3.66 5.07 11.52
N TRP A 174 -3.68 6.11 10.71
CA TRP A 174 -2.70 7.18 10.72
C TRP A 174 -3.34 8.54 10.98
N ASP A 175 -2.71 9.32 11.86
CA ASP A 175 -3.04 10.73 12.09
C ASP A 175 -1.83 11.43 12.72
N TYR A 176 -1.40 12.51 12.09
CA TYR A 176 -0.23 13.30 12.50
C TYR A 176 -0.60 14.71 12.93
N TYR A 177 -1.89 15.05 12.94
CA TYR A 177 -2.37 16.43 13.02
C TYR A 177 -3.31 16.71 14.17
N SER A 178 -4.06 15.73 14.62
CA SER A 178 -5.02 15.91 15.71
C SER A 178 -4.31 16.00 17.07
N CYS A 179 -4.77 16.92 17.93
CA CYS A 179 -4.35 17.00 19.33
C CYS A 179 -5.43 16.49 20.29
N ILE A 180 -6.52 15.90 19.78
CA ILE A 180 -7.71 15.54 20.56
C ILE A 180 -7.70 14.03 20.80
N SER A 181 -7.40 13.62 22.04
CA SER A 181 -7.33 12.19 22.41
C SER A 181 -8.63 11.42 22.19
N LYS A 182 -9.79 12.09 22.27
CA LYS A 182 -11.09 11.48 21.97
C LYS A 182 -11.18 11.06 20.51
N HIS A 183 -10.71 11.89 19.60
CA HIS A 183 -10.69 11.61 18.16
C HIS A 183 -9.93 10.30 17.85
N TYR A 184 -8.74 10.15 18.40
CA TYR A 184 -7.96 8.93 18.26
C TYR A 184 -8.66 7.67 18.80
N ARG A 185 -9.27 7.78 20.00
CA ARG A 185 -9.99 6.65 20.61
C ARG A 185 -11.20 6.23 19.78
N ASP A 186 -11.99 7.20 19.32
CA ASP A 186 -13.20 6.92 18.56
C ASP A 186 -12.85 6.27 17.22
N HIS A 187 -11.83 6.76 16.52
CA HIS A 187 -11.38 6.20 15.26
C HIS A 187 -10.77 4.81 15.42
N LEU A 188 -9.90 4.60 16.39
CA LEU A 188 -9.37 3.26 16.71
C LEU A 188 -10.48 2.28 17.07
N GLN A 189 -11.53 2.73 17.77
CA GLN A 189 -12.68 1.88 18.06
C GLN A 189 -13.42 1.52 16.77
N ALA A 190 -13.59 2.45 15.84
CA ALA A 190 -14.17 2.17 14.53
C ALA A 190 -13.33 1.15 13.74
N CYS A 191 -12.00 1.31 13.67
CA CYS A 191 -11.11 0.33 13.05
C CYS A 191 -11.26 -1.08 13.65
N ARG A 192 -11.45 -1.18 14.98
CA ARG A 192 -11.65 -2.45 15.68
C ARG A 192 -12.97 -3.15 15.34
N THR A 193 -13.96 -2.42 14.83
CA THR A 193 -15.19 -3.05 14.31
C THR A 193 -14.94 -3.78 12.99
N LEU A 194 -13.95 -3.33 12.21
CA LEU A 194 -13.61 -3.87 10.90
C LEU A 194 -12.61 -5.03 11.00
N THR A 195 -11.63 -4.93 11.89
CA THR A 195 -10.62 -5.98 12.08
C THR A 195 -10.10 -6.04 13.52
N LYS A 196 -9.75 -7.26 13.98
CA LYS A 196 -9.07 -7.44 15.27
C LYS A 196 -7.60 -7.02 15.27
N LYS A 197 -7.00 -6.80 14.08
CA LYS A 197 -5.60 -6.43 13.91
C LYS A 197 -5.51 -4.95 13.58
N THR A 198 -5.69 -4.11 14.58
CA THR A 198 -5.63 -2.66 14.44
C THR A 198 -4.31 -2.15 15.02
N MET A 199 -3.64 -1.29 14.28
CA MET A 199 -2.42 -0.58 14.68
C MET A 199 -2.64 0.92 14.55
N PHE A 200 -1.76 1.70 15.15
CA PHE A 200 -1.77 3.15 15.07
C PHE A 200 -0.39 3.69 14.68
N ALA A 201 -0.38 4.54 13.65
CA ALA A 201 0.77 5.32 13.22
C ALA A 201 0.57 6.77 13.61
N GLY A 202 1.10 7.16 14.76
CA GLY A 202 1.14 8.54 15.21
C GLY A 202 2.44 9.21 14.85
N GLY A 203 2.44 10.57 14.81
CA GLY A 203 3.62 11.38 14.64
C GLY A 203 3.95 12.17 15.89
N ALA A 204 5.21 12.18 16.30
CA ALA A 204 5.67 13.11 17.34
C ALA A 204 5.74 14.56 16.83
N TRP A 205 5.63 14.72 15.53
CA TRP A 205 5.63 15.97 14.77
C TRP A 205 4.60 15.87 13.64
N ARG A 206 4.78 16.55 12.52
CA ARG A 206 3.98 16.35 11.30
C ARG A 206 4.66 15.35 10.36
N TRP A 207 3.93 14.81 9.38
CA TRP A 207 4.49 13.90 8.38
C TRP A 207 5.74 14.46 7.68
N MET A 208 5.69 15.72 7.28
CA MET A 208 6.78 16.38 6.56
C MET A 208 7.94 16.85 7.47
N GLY A 209 7.88 16.61 8.76
CA GLY A 209 8.86 17.16 9.70
C GLY A 209 8.68 18.67 9.90
N TYR A 210 9.76 19.45 9.79
CA TYR A 210 9.75 20.93 9.96
C TYR A 210 9.02 21.62 8.81
#